data_ff78fb90e91da419f8dc64b4a061d50b
#
_entry.id   ff78fb90e91da419f8dc64b4a061d50b
#
_cell.length_a   1.000
_cell.length_b   1.000
_cell.length_c   1.000
_cell.angle_alpha   90.00
_cell.angle_beta   90.00
_cell.angle_gamma   90.00
#
_symmetry.space_group_name_H-M   'P 1'
#
loop_
_entity.id
_entity.type
_entity.pdbx_description
1 polymer ?
#
loop_
_entity_poly.entity_id
_entity_poly.type
_entity_poly.pdbx_seq_one_letter_code
_entity_poly.pdbx_strand_id
1 'polypeptide(L)'
;MVVCHNRVKTIEQIEKSVIHEMIHAVDYVARDMNLLECKMLACSEIRAARGAECASEYLTKAELLLRNFDIFRGKSLMEECVQDQARRATETMFPETGRDTVDEMMGQCFADHTGFDVHVERQDSV
;
A
#
# COMPACT_ATOMS: atom_id res chain seq x y z
N MET A 1 -11.87 -0.59 12.09
CA MET A 1 -11.41 -1.56 11.05
C MET A 1 -12.59 -2.34 10.52
N VAL A 2 -12.76 -2.39 9.21
CA VAL A 2 -13.86 -3.13 8.57
C VAL A 2 -13.27 -4.11 7.55
N VAL A 3 -13.58 -5.39 7.72
CA VAL A 3 -13.20 -6.43 6.76
C VAL A 3 -14.46 -7.07 6.19
N CYS A 4 -14.60 -6.99 4.86
CA CYS A 4 -15.75 -7.56 4.16
C CYS A 4 -15.55 -9.06 3.96
N HIS A 5 -15.89 -9.86 4.97
CA HIS A 5 -15.63 -11.30 4.97
C HIS A 5 -16.36 -12.07 3.86
N ASN A 6 -17.46 -11.54 3.33
CA ASN A 6 -18.15 -12.13 2.19
C ASN A 6 -17.40 -12.00 0.86
N ARG A 7 -16.39 -11.12 0.79
CA ARG A 7 -15.50 -10.96 -0.37
C ARG A 7 -14.15 -11.60 -0.13
N VAL A 8 -13.84 -11.99 1.10
CA VAL A 8 -12.55 -12.53 1.49
C VAL A 8 -12.69 -14.05 1.62
N LYS A 9 -12.00 -14.79 0.78
CA LYS A 9 -12.15 -16.23 0.66
C LYS A 9 -11.02 -17.05 1.31
N THR A 10 -9.87 -16.42 1.59
CA THR A 10 -8.69 -17.13 2.11
C THR A 10 -8.11 -16.39 3.31
N ILE A 11 -7.33 -17.14 4.12
CA ILE A 11 -6.62 -16.55 5.26
C ILE A 11 -5.63 -15.48 4.79
N GLU A 12 -4.97 -15.72 3.66
CA GLU A 12 -4.05 -14.74 3.06
C GLU A 12 -4.76 -13.43 2.74
N GLN A 13 -5.97 -13.49 2.17
CA GLN A 13 -6.75 -12.29 1.86
C GLN A 13 -7.18 -11.55 3.12
N ILE A 14 -7.52 -12.28 4.18
CA ILE A 14 -7.85 -11.68 5.48
C ILE A 14 -6.62 -10.96 6.04
N GLU A 15 -5.47 -11.61 6.01
CA GLU A 15 -4.21 -11.02 6.47
C GLU A 15 -3.88 -9.73 5.73
N LYS A 16 -3.96 -9.74 4.41
CA LYS A 16 -3.74 -8.54 3.58
C LYS A 16 -4.69 -7.42 3.95
N SER A 17 -5.97 -7.73 4.12
CA SER A 17 -6.98 -6.74 4.49
C SER A 17 -6.71 -6.13 5.86
N VAL A 18 -6.33 -6.95 6.83
CA VAL A 18 -6.01 -6.48 8.18
C VAL A 18 -4.79 -5.57 8.15
N ILE A 19 -3.72 -5.97 7.47
CA ILE A 19 -2.50 -5.16 7.35
C ILE A 19 -2.81 -3.83 6.68
N HIS A 20 -3.58 -3.85 5.60
CA HIS A 20 -4.01 -2.65 4.86
C HIS A 20 -4.69 -1.65 5.81
N GLU A 21 -5.68 -2.12 6.55
CA GLU A 21 -6.42 -1.26 7.48
C GLU A 21 -5.57 -0.79 8.67
N MET A 22 -4.64 -1.62 9.13
CA MET A 22 -3.72 -1.23 10.19
C MET A 22 -2.81 -0.08 9.75
N ILE A 23 -2.36 -0.08 8.50
CA ILE A 23 -1.53 1.00 7.96
C ILE A 23 -2.31 2.31 7.94
N HIS A 24 -3.57 2.29 7.50
CA HIS A 24 -4.43 3.46 7.55
C HIS A 24 -4.63 3.96 8.99
N ALA A 25 -4.80 3.04 9.93
CA ALA A 25 -4.96 3.40 11.34
C ALA A 25 -3.70 4.07 11.90
N VAL A 26 -2.52 3.57 11.57
CA VAL A 26 -1.25 4.19 11.95
C VAL A 26 -1.12 5.60 11.35
N ASP A 27 -1.43 5.73 10.07
CA ASP A 27 -1.34 7.02 9.39
C ASP A 27 -2.31 8.05 9.98
N TYR A 28 -3.52 7.63 10.30
CA TYR A 28 -4.52 8.51 10.89
C TYR A 28 -4.19 8.87 12.34
N VAL A 29 -3.86 7.89 13.18
CA VAL A 29 -3.70 8.09 14.63
C VAL A 29 -2.30 8.56 15.00
N ALA A 30 -1.26 7.86 14.54
CA ALA A 30 0.11 8.14 14.96
C ALA A 30 0.77 9.25 14.13
N ARG A 31 0.39 9.38 12.86
CA ARG A 31 0.98 10.36 11.95
C ARG A 31 0.09 11.57 11.69
N ASP A 32 -1.08 11.58 12.30
CA ASP A 32 -2.04 12.68 12.21
C ASP A 32 -2.37 13.08 10.76
N MET A 33 -2.47 12.09 9.88
CA MET A 33 -2.84 12.33 8.49
C MET A 33 -4.34 12.43 8.33
N ASN A 34 -4.79 13.49 7.66
CA ASN A 34 -6.20 13.66 7.35
C ASN A 34 -6.56 12.85 6.10
N LEU A 35 -7.11 11.65 6.29
CA LEU A 35 -7.45 10.75 5.21
C LEU A 35 -8.68 11.20 4.39
N LEU A 36 -9.29 12.32 4.75
CA LEU A 36 -10.33 12.95 3.96
C LEU A 36 -9.76 13.93 2.92
N GLU A 37 -8.46 14.22 3.00
CA GLU A 37 -7.75 15.03 2.03
C GLU A 37 -7.14 14.11 0.97
N CYS A 38 -7.29 14.47 -0.31
CA CYS A 38 -6.91 13.60 -1.43
C CYS A 38 -5.44 13.19 -1.41
N LYS A 39 -4.53 14.14 -1.18
CA LYS A 39 -3.08 13.82 -1.13
C LYS A 39 -2.72 12.91 0.04
N MET A 40 -3.30 13.14 1.21
CA MET A 40 -3.06 12.31 2.39
C MET A 40 -3.64 10.91 2.20
N LEU A 41 -4.84 10.82 1.66
CA LEU A 41 -5.43 9.52 1.34
C LEU A 41 -4.60 8.76 0.30
N ALA A 42 -4.20 9.44 -0.77
CA ALA A 42 -3.37 8.83 -1.80
C ALA A 42 -2.07 8.27 -1.21
N CYS A 43 -1.40 9.04 -0.36
CA CYS A 43 -0.18 8.60 0.31
C CYS A 43 -0.45 7.37 1.19
N SER A 44 -1.49 7.39 1.99
CA SER A 44 -1.86 6.27 2.86
C SER A 44 -2.22 5.02 2.05
N GLU A 45 -2.92 5.18 0.93
CA GLU A 45 -3.24 4.06 0.03
C GLU A 45 -1.98 3.46 -0.62
N ILE A 46 -1.03 4.29 -1.02
CA ILE A 46 0.26 3.82 -1.54
C ILE A 46 1.00 2.99 -0.48
N ARG A 47 1.06 3.48 0.74
CA ARG A 47 1.71 2.79 1.85
C ARG A 47 0.99 1.48 2.20
N ALA A 48 -0.34 1.50 2.24
CA ALA A 48 -1.15 0.33 2.54
C ALA A 48 -1.00 -0.75 1.46
N ALA A 49 -1.04 -0.39 0.19
CA ALA A 49 -0.86 -1.32 -0.92
C ALA A 49 0.55 -1.96 -0.87
N ARG A 50 1.58 -1.17 -0.60
CA ARG A 50 2.94 -1.68 -0.50
C ARG A 50 3.11 -2.67 0.65
N GLY A 51 2.51 -2.39 1.80
CA GLY A 51 2.62 -3.24 2.98
C GLY A 51 1.71 -4.45 2.97
N ALA A 52 0.67 -4.45 2.14
CA ALA A 52 -0.34 -5.51 2.11
C ALA A 52 -0.42 -6.18 0.72
N GLU A 53 -1.25 -5.68 -0.18
CA GLU A 53 -1.56 -6.37 -1.44
C GLU A 53 -0.35 -6.61 -2.31
N CYS A 54 0.59 -5.69 -2.32
CA CYS A 54 1.78 -5.73 -3.18
C CYS A 54 3.05 -6.09 -2.43
N ALA A 55 2.95 -6.55 -1.18
CA ALA A 55 4.12 -6.97 -0.41
C ALA A 55 4.82 -8.15 -1.11
N SER A 56 6.16 -8.13 -1.10
CA SER A 56 6.95 -9.12 -1.82
C SER A 56 6.65 -10.57 -1.41
N GLU A 57 6.26 -10.78 -0.16
CA GLU A 57 5.91 -12.10 0.36
C GLU A 57 4.66 -12.70 -0.29
N TYR A 58 3.80 -11.86 -0.90
CA TYR A 58 2.58 -12.30 -1.57
C TYR A 58 2.72 -12.41 -3.08
N LEU A 59 3.86 -12.06 -3.64
CA LEU A 59 4.09 -12.16 -5.08
C LEU A 59 4.41 -13.61 -5.44
N THR A 60 3.83 -14.08 -6.55
CA THR A 60 4.10 -15.44 -7.05
C THR A 60 5.49 -15.53 -7.65
N LYS A 61 5.99 -16.77 -7.82
CA LYS A 61 7.27 -17.01 -8.50
C LYS A 61 7.27 -16.45 -9.91
N ALA A 62 6.13 -16.56 -10.63
CA ALA A 62 5.99 -16.01 -11.96
C ALA A 62 6.12 -14.50 -11.96
N GLU A 63 5.47 -13.83 -11.01
CA GLU A 63 5.58 -12.39 -10.83
C GLU A 63 6.99 -11.94 -10.50
N LEU A 64 7.68 -12.69 -9.65
CA LEU A 64 9.09 -12.43 -9.31
C LEU A 64 10.02 -12.57 -10.53
N LEU A 65 9.75 -13.56 -11.39
CA LEU A 65 10.51 -13.72 -12.63
C LEU A 65 10.26 -12.56 -13.59
N LEU A 66 9.02 -12.09 -13.69
CA LEU A 66 8.66 -10.94 -14.52
C LEU A 66 9.33 -9.64 -14.07
N ARG A 67 9.72 -9.54 -12.79
CA ARG A 67 10.45 -8.36 -12.28
C ARG A 67 11.74 -8.10 -13.06
N ASN A 68 12.38 -9.15 -13.55
CA ASN A 68 13.60 -9.02 -14.32
C ASN A 68 13.38 -8.34 -15.68
N PHE A 69 12.15 -8.40 -16.20
CA PHE A 69 11.78 -7.73 -17.45
C PHE A 69 11.41 -6.26 -17.23
N ASP A 70 11.02 -5.88 -16.02
CA ASP A 70 10.63 -4.51 -15.70
C ASP A 70 11.82 -3.53 -15.66
N ILE A 71 13.04 -4.04 -15.67
CA ILE A 71 14.25 -3.22 -15.80
C ILE A 71 14.18 -2.33 -17.04
N PHE A 72 13.58 -2.84 -18.12
CA PHE A 72 13.43 -2.12 -19.38
C PHE A 72 12.39 -1.00 -19.31
N ARG A 73 11.48 -1.05 -18.35
CA ARG A 73 10.44 -0.04 -18.14
C ARG A 73 10.84 1.03 -17.13
N GLY A 74 11.95 0.82 -16.42
CA GLY A 74 12.39 1.73 -15.35
C GLY A 74 11.51 1.69 -14.11
N LYS A 75 10.64 0.69 -13.98
CA LYS A 75 9.69 0.54 -12.87
C LYS A 75 9.64 -0.92 -12.44
N SER A 76 9.68 -1.17 -11.12
CA SER A 76 9.56 -2.52 -10.61
C SER A 76 8.11 -3.01 -10.68
N LEU A 77 7.91 -4.33 -10.67
CA LEU A 77 6.58 -4.92 -10.61
C LEU A 77 5.83 -4.48 -9.35
N MET A 78 6.55 -4.34 -8.24
CA MET A 78 5.96 -3.85 -6.99
C MET A 78 5.43 -2.42 -7.15
N GLU A 79 6.20 -1.52 -7.79
CA GLU A 79 5.74 -0.15 -8.02
C GLU A 79 4.49 -0.11 -8.90
N GLU A 80 4.45 -0.92 -9.94
CA GLU A 80 3.26 -1.02 -10.80
C GLU A 80 2.05 -1.53 -10.02
N CYS A 81 2.24 -2.55 -9.20
CA CYS A 81 1.18 -3.09 -8.34
C CYS A 81 0.66 -2.03 -7.38
N VAL A 82 1.56 -1.35 -6.67
CA VAL A 82 1.20 -0.33 -5.68
C VAL A 82 0.45 0.82 -6.36
N GLN A 83 0.95 1.30 -7.48
CA GLN A 83 0.32 2.39 -8.21
C GLN A 83 -1.09 2.03 -8.67
N ASP A 84 -1.28 0.84 -9.22
CA ASP A 84 -2.59 0.37 -9.68
C ASP A 84 -3.57 0.22 -8.52
N GLN A 85 -3.17 -0.42 -7.42
CA GLN A 85 -4.02 -0.60 -6.24
C GLN A 85 -4.39 0.74 -5.61
N ALA A 86 -3.41 1.63 -5.44
CA ALA A 86 -3.64 2.93 -4.84
C ALA A 86 -4.56 3.81 -5.70
N ARG A 87 -4.40 3.76 -7.03
CA ARG A 87 -5.28 4.49 -7.95
C ARG A 87 -6.73 4.06 -7.80
N ARG A 88 -6.98 2.76 -7.77
CA ARG A 88 -8.34 2.21 -7.60
C ARG A 88 -8.96 2.63 -6.28
N ALA A 89 -8.19 2.53 -5.20
CA ALA A 89 -8.68 2.86 -3.87
C ALA A 89 -8.96 4.36 -3.73
N THR A 90 -8.03 5.21 -4.17
CA THR A 90 -8.19 6.66 -4.06
C THR A 90 -9.30 7.19 -4.97
N GLU A 91 -9.45 6.62 -6.15
CA GLU A 91 -10.51 6.98 -7.09
C GLU A 91 -11.91 6.75 -6.50
N THR A 92 -12.06 5.77 -5.62
CA THR A 92 -13.33 5.50 -4.97
C THR A 92 -13.84 6.71 -4.18
N MET A 93 -12.93 7.42 -3.51
CA MET A 93 -13.27 8.61 -2.73
C MET A 93 -13.16 9.90 -3.55
N PHE A 94 -12.26 9.95 -4.50
CA PHE A 94 -11.98 11.12 -5.34
C PHE A 94 -11.98 10.73 -6.81
N PRO A 95 -13.17 10.54 -7.43
CA PRO A 95 -13.27 10.00 -8.79
C PRO A 95 -12.57 10.83 -9.86
N GLU A 96 -12.52 12.16 -9.70
CA GLU A 96 -11.94 13.05 -10.71
C GLU A 96 -10.44 13.25 -10.57
N THR A 97 -9.92 13.24 -9.34
CA THR A 97 -8.54 13.60 -9.05
C THR A 97 -7.70 12.48 -8.46
N GLY A 98 -8.32 11.40 -8.00
CA GLY A 98 -7.64 10.36 -7.24
C GLY A 98 -6.47 9.72 -7.96
N ARG A 99 -6.64 9.34 -9.22
CA ARG A 99 -5.58 8.69 -10.01
C ARG A 99 -4.38 9.61 -10.22
N ASP A 100 -4.62 10.84 -10.61
CA ASP A 100 -3.55 11.82 -10.83
C ASP A 100 -2.82 12.15 -9.53
N THR A 101 -3.55 12.22 -8.43
CA THR A 101 -2.96 12.49 -7.11
C THR A 101 -2.05 11.33 -6.67
N VAL A 102 -2.46 10.09 -6.92
CA VAL A 102 -1.60 8.92 -6.64
C VAL A 102 -0.31 9.01 -7.44
N ASP A 103 -0.39 9.33 -8.73
CA ASP A 103 0.79 9.45 -9.58
C ASP A 103 1.74 10.53 -9.07
N GLU A 104 1.20 11.66 -8.63
CA GLU A 104 1.98 12.74 -8.03
C GLU A 104 2.68 12.32 -6.73
N MET A 105 1.98 11.55 -5.88
CA MET A 105 2.47 11.18 -4.56
C MET A 105 3.36 9.93 -4.55
N MET A 106 3.44 9.18 -5.65
CA MET A 106 4.21 7.93 -5.70
C MET A 106 5.67 8.12 -5.28
N GLY A 107 6.34 9.16 -5.78
CA GLY A 107 7.76 9.38 -5.53
C GLY A 107 8.12 9.46 -4.05
N GLN A 108 7.34 10.18 -3.26
CA GLN A 108 7.64 10.34 -1.84
C GLN A 108 7.01 9.28 -0.95
N CYS A 109 5.82 8.78 -1.30
CA CYS A 109 5.07 7.89 -0.41
C CYS A 109 5.42 6.42 -0.63
N PHE A 110 5.84 6.04 -1.81
CA PHE A 110 6.31 4.67 -2.07
C PHE A 110 7.56 4.35 -1.23
N ALA A 111 8.46 5.29 -1.06
CA ALA A 111 9.68 5.11 -0.27
C ALA A 111 9.47 5.30 1.24
N ASP A 112 8.30 5.77 1.66
CA ASP A 112 8.02 6.06 3.07
C ASP A 112 7.65 4.78 3.83
N HIS A 113 8.58 4.30 4.65
CA HIS A 113 8.43 3.12 5.50
C HIS A 113 8.05 3.44 6.94
N THR A 114 7.75 4.69 7.25
CA THR A 114 7.41 5.10 8.61
C THR A 114 6.26 4.25 9.15
N GLY A 115 6.44 3.66 10.31
CA GLY A 115 5.44 2.79 10.93
C GLY A 115 5.64 1.30 10.64
N PHE A 116 6.32 0.94 9.54
CA PHE A 116 6.61 -0.46 9.23
C PHE A 116 7.80 -1.01 10.02
N ASP A 117 8.73 -0.13 10.42
CA ASP A 117 9.98 -0.50 11.07
C ASP A 117 9.88 -0.54 12.59
N VAL A 118 8.71 -0.27 13.15
CA VAL A 118 8.49 -0.24 14.61
C VAL A 118 8.85 -1.57 15.28
N HIS A 119 8.56 -2.67 14.61
CA HIS A 119 8.89 -4.00 15.14
C HIS A 119 10.39 -4.26 15.21
N VAL A 120 11.14 -3.79 14.24
CA VAL A 120 12.60 -3.94 14.19
C VAL A 120 13.24 -3.22 15.36
N GLU A 121 12.83 -1.99 15.62
CA GLU A 121 13.31 -1.19 16.75
C GLU A 121 13.03 -1.86 18.10
N ARG A 122 11.85 -2.46 18.25
CA ARG A 122 11.49 -3.16 19.48
C ARG A 122 12.33 -4.41 19.71
N GLN A 123 12.66 -5.14 18.65
CA GLN A 123 13.50 -6.32 18.76
C GLN A 123 14.93 -5.96 19.11
N ASP A 124 15.44 -4.87 18.61
CA ASP A 124 16.80 -4.40 18.88
C ASP A 124 16.94 -3.84 20.30
N SER A 125 15.86 -3.41 20.92
CA SER A 125 15.87 -2.86 22.27
C SER A 125 15.75 -3.93 23.38
N VAL A 126 15.59 -5.17 23.02
CA VAL A 126 15.58 -6.31 23.93
C VAL A 126 16.95 -6.98 23.94
#